data_2a570e6b39a611615d3b8849e8b4b733
#
_entry.id   2a570e6b39a611615d3b8849e8b4b733
#
_cell.length_a   1.000
_cell.length_b   1.000
_cell.length_c   1.000
_cell.angle_alpha   90.00
_cell.angle_beta   90.00
_cell.angle_gamma   90.00
#
_symmetry.space_group_name_H-M   'P 1'
#
loop_
_entity.id
_entity.type
_entity.pdbx_description
1 polymer ?
#
loop_
_entity_poly.entity_id
_entity_poly.type
_entity_poly.pdbx_seq_one_letter_code
_entity_poly.pdbx_strand_id
1 'polypeptide(L)'
;MLGKGKIAALGFQHVLAMYAGAVIVPLLIGGALGFNGEEMTYLVSIDIFMCGIATLLQLTVNRFFGIGLPVVLGCAVQAIAPIILIGQDMGIGAIYGSIIVSGLFVLLIAPFFSKVVRFFPPVVTGSVVTVIGLTLIPVAINNLAGGEGAKDFGSMYNLGLGFGTLLLIILVYRFGQGFSKAIAVLIGLVGGSLFAALYKGISLGPVSEASWFHMPKPFYFGTPTFEWPAIITMILIALVSMVESTGVYFALSDISERKLTQKDLTRGYRAEGLAIMLGGVFNTFPYTAYSQNVGLVQLSGIKTRKVIYAAAGFLIVLGLIPKIGAVTTIIPTPVLGGAMVAMFGMVVAQGIKMLGKVNFTSQENLLIIACAVGVGLGVTVVPDLFNAFPSFVRLFTSNGIVAGSVTAITLNIIFNMIPHRKDKKVADPEPQHAK
;
A
#
# COMPACT_ATOMS: atom_id res chain seq x y z
N MET A 1 4.03 -26.20 -22.42
CA MET A 1 4.36 -25.86 -21.01
C MET A 1 5.55 -24.92 -20.99
N LEU A 2 5.55 -23.92 -20.11
CA LEU A 2 6.72 -23.03 -19.93
C LEU A 2 7.90 -23.81 -19.33
N GLY A 3 9.10 -23.64 -19.89
CA GLY A 3 10.33 -24.24 -19.34
C GLY A 3 10.65 -23.65 -17.95
N LYS A 4 11.31 -24.43 -17.06
CA LYS A 4 11.65 -24.01 -15.68
C LYS A 4 12.44 -22.69 -15.64
N GLY A 5 13.42 -22.50 -16.53
CA GLY A 5 14.20 -21.25 -16.62
C GLY A 5 13.35 -20.02 -16.96
N LYS A 6 12.39 -20.16 -17.88
CA LYS A 6 11.46 -19.08 -18.22
C LYS A 6 10.53 -18.73 -17.06
N ILE A 7 10.06 -19.73 -16.28
CA ILE A 7 9.26 -19.52 -15.08
C ILE A 7 10.07 -18.74 -14.03
N ALA A 8 11.32 -19.12 -13.78
CA ALA A 8 12.20 -18.43 -12.84
C ALA A 8 12.48 -16.98 -13.28
N ALA A 9 12.85 -16.76 -14.54
CA ALA A 9 13.11 -15.42 -15.07
C ALA A 9 11.89 -14.50 -14.93
N LEU A 10 10.70 -14.97 -15.29
CA LEU A 10 9.46 -14.21 -15.14
C LEU A 10 9.11 -14.00 -13.67
N GLY A 11 9.31 -14.99 -12.80
CA GLY A 11 9.12 -14.84 -11.36
C GLY A 11 10.03 -13.75 -10.79
N PHE A 12 11.30 -13.74 -11.19
CA PHE A 12 12.23 -12.69 -10.78
C PHE A 12 11.84 -11.30 -11.31
N GLN A 13 11.27 -11.21 -12.52
CA GLN A 13 10.70 -9.95 -13.02
C GLN A 13 9.58 -9.41 -12.12
N HIS A 14 8.71 -10.28 -11.60
CA HIS A 14 7.66 -9.87 -10.64
C HIS A 14 8.28 -9.35 -9.34
N VAL A 15 9.36 -9.97 -8.85
CA VAL A 15 10.09 -9.47 -7.68
C VAL A 15 10.65 -8.08 -7.94
N LEU A 16 11.35 -7.86 -9.06
CA LEU A 16 11.93 -6.56 -9.40
C LEU A 16 10.88 -5.45 -9.54
N ALA A 17 9.70 -5.76 -10.07
CA ALA A 17 8.62 -4.79 -10.23
C ALA A 17 8.00 -4.33 -8.91
N MET A 18 7.91 -5.23 -7.91
CA MET A 18 7.38 -4.89 -6.60
C MET A 18 8.44 -4.38 -5.62
N TYR A 19 9.73 -4.67 -5.88
CA TYR A 19 10.82 -4.48 -4.93
C TYR A 19 10.92 -3.03 -4.43
N ALA A 20 10.82 -2.06 -5.34
CA ALA A 20 10.86 -0.65 -4.97
C ALA A 20 9.75 -0.28 -3.98
N GLY A 21 8.52 -0.76 -4.21
CA GLY A 21 7.38 -0.54 -3.31
C GLY A 21 7.56 -1.22 -1.95
N ALA A 22 8.02 -2.48 -1.95
CA ALA A 22 8.25 -3.24 -0.73
C ALA A 22 9.37 -2.65 0.14
N VAL A 23 10.38 -2.03 -0.45
CA VAL A 23 11.52 -1.45 0.28
C VAL A 23 11.23 -0.05 0.83
N ILE A 24 10.50 0.78 0.07
CA ILE A 24 10.22 2.17 0.48
C ILE A 24 9.41 2.23 1.78
N VAL A 25 8.43 1.34 1.97
CA VAL A 25 7.57 1.34 3.17
C VAL A 25 8.39 1.14 4.47
N PRO A 26 9.18 0.06 4.61
CA PRO A 26 10.02 -0.10 5.80
C PRO A 26 11.04 1.02 6.00
N LEU A 27 11.65 1.54 4.92
CA LEU A 27 12.60 2.64 5.03
C LEU A 27 11.98 3.92 5.58
N LEU A 28 10.76 4.25 5.14
CA LEU A 28 10.03 5.42 5.63
C LEU A 28 9.62 5.28 7.09
N ILE A 29 9.02 4.15 7.43
CA ILE A 29 8.53 3.90 8.78
C ILE A 29 9.71 3.81 9.75
N GLY A 30 10.72 3.01 9.45
CA GLY A 30 11.90 2.88 10.29
C GLY A 30 12.68 4.18 10.43
N GLY A 31 12.82 4.97 9.34
CA GLY A 31 13.45 6.29 9.38
C GLY A 31 12.69 7.27 10.27
N ALA A 32 11.35 7.35 10.15
CA ALA A 32 10.52 8.22 10.97
C ALA A 32 10.46 7.79 12.45
N LEU A 33 10.67 6.50 12.75
CA LEU A 33 10.73 5.97 14.12
C LEU A 33 12.14 5.95 14.69
N GLY A 34 13.15 6.42 13.94
CA GLY A 34 14.53 6.53 14.41
C GLY A 34 15.27 5.20 14.54
N PHE A 35 14.91 4.19 13.75
CA PHE A 35 15.59 2.89 13.76
C PHE A 35 17.05 3.02 13.34
N ASN A 36 17.93 2.33 14.04
CA ASN A 36 19.36 2.26 13.66
C ASN A 36 19.58 1.39 12.42
N GLY A 37 20.82 1.34 11.91
CA GLY A 37 21.15 0.63 10.67
C GLY A 37 20.89 -0.87 10.73
N GLU A 38 21.09 -1.50 11.87
CA GLU A 38 20.83 -2.94 12.06
C GLU A 38 19.33 -3.23 12.10
N GLU A 39 18.57 -2.45 12.86
CA GLU A 39 17.11 -2.53 12.94
C GLU A 39 16.46 -2.29 11.59
N MET A 40 16.96 -1.29 10.85
CA MET A 40 16.48 -0.98 9.50
C MET A 40 16.76 -2.16 8.53
N THR A 41 17.97 -2.71 8.57
CA THR A 41 18.34 -3.87 7.75
C THR A 41 17.46 -5.08 8.06
N TYR A 42 17.19 -5.33 9.35
CA TYR A 42 16.27 -6.38 9.78
C TYR A 42 14.86 -6.13 9.25
N LEU A 43 14.32 -4.92 9.45
CA LEU A 43 12.97 -4.54 9.06
C LEU A 43 12.73 -4.71 7.56
N VAL A 44 13.66 -4.25 6.71
CA VAL A 44 13.56 -4.43 5.27
C VAL A 44 13.63 -5.90 4.87
N SER A 45 14.56 -6.65 5.47
CA SER A 45 14.76 -8.05 5.13
C SER A 45 13.54 -8.90 5.51
N ILE A 46 13.01 -8.70 6.72
CA ILE A 46 11.85 -9.46 7.19
C ILE A 46 10.58 -9.08 6.41
N ASP A 47 10.44 -7.83 5.97
CA ASP A 47 9.30 -7.43 5.15
C ASP A 47 9.33 -8.10 3.76
N ILE A 48 10.50 -8.14 3.11
CA ILE A 48 10.67 -8.89 1.84
C ILE A 48 10.35 -10.37 2.03
N PHE A 49 10.83 -11.00 3.12
CA PHE A 49 10.52 -12.39 3.46
C PHE A 49 9.01 -12.60 3.59
N MET A 50 8.35 -11.73 4.35
CA MET A 50 6.93 -11.83 4.62
C MET A 50 6.06 -11.52 3.38
N CYS A 51 6.51 -10.65 2.46
CA CYS A 51 5.88 -10.50 1.15
C CYS A 51 5.82 -11.84 0.39
N GLY A 52 6.90 -12.63 0.47
CA GLY A 52 6.95 -13.98 -0.08
C GLY A 52 5.93 -14.93 0.57
N ILE A 53 5.88 -14.95 1.90
CA ILE A 53 4.91 -15.76 2.66
C ILE A 53 3.46 -15.34 2.36
N ALA A 54 3.17 -14.03 2.39
CA ALA A 54 1.86 -13.48 2.06
C ALA A 54 1.41 -13.88 0.65
N THR A 55 2.33 -13.81 -0.32
CA THR A 55 2.09 -14.24 -1.70
C THR A 55 1.79 -15.75 -1.78
N LEU A 56 2.54 -16.60 -1.06
CA LEU A 56 2.28 -18.03 -1.00
C LEU A 56 0.89 -18.35 -0.43
N LEU A 57 0.46 -17.65 0.61
CA LEU A 57 -0.88 -17.81 1.17
C LEU A 57 -1.98 -17.55 0.14
N GLN A 58 -1.81 -16.55 -0.73
CA GLN A 58 -2.77 -16.24 -1.79
C GLN A 58 -2.79 -17.26 -2.92
N LEU A 59 -1.63 -17.83 -3.24
CA LEU A 59 -1.49 -18.80 -4.32
C LEU A 59 -1.98 -20.20 -3.92
N THR A 60 -1.83 -20.54 -2.63
CA THR A 60 -2.15 -21.85 -2.07
C THR A 60 -3.63 -21.94 -1.78
N VAL A 61 -4.39 -22.46 -2.75
CA VAL A 61 -5.85 -22.61 -2.62
C VAL A 61 -6.18 -23.84 -1.79
N ASN A 62 -6.83 -23.63 -0.67
CA ASN A 62 -7.40 -24.68 0.15
C ASN A 62 -8.86 -24.33 0.55
N ARG A 63 -9.44 -25.09 1.49
CA ARG A 63 -10.81 -24.86 1.94
C ARG A 63 -10.99 -23.50 2.64
N PHE A 64 -9.93 -22.98 3.26
CA PHE A 64 -10.00 -21.83 4.17
C PHE A 64 -9.45 -20.54 3.55
N PHE A 65 -8.30 -20.56 2.87
CA PHE A 65 -7.64 -19.38 2.29
C PHE A 65 -7.11 -19.62 0.87
N GLY A 66 -6.70 -18.53 0.21
CA GLY A 66 -6.08 -18.52 -1.12
C GLY A 66 -7.06 -18.25 -2.25
N ILE A 67 -6.85 -17.12 -2.97
CA ILE A 67 -7.68 -16.76 -4.13
C ILE A 67 -7.34 -17.56 -5.38
N GLY A 68 -6.09 -18.00 -5.50
CA GLY A 68 -5.61 -18.80 -6.62
C GLY A 68 -5.49 -18.06 -7.95
N LEU A 69 -5.37 -16.75 -7.92
CA LEU A 69 -4.98 -15.90 -9.05
C LEU A 69 -3.45 -15.68 -9.05
N PRO A 70 -2.85 -15.27 -10.17
CA PRO A 70 -1.43 -14.91 -10.22
C PRO A 70 -1.19 -13.53 -9.58
N VAL A 71 -1.44 -13.40 -8.28
CA VAL A 71 -1.33 -12.17 -7.50
C VAL A 71 -0.09 -12.20 -6.62
N VAL A 72 0.59 -11.05 -6.50
CA VAL A 72 1.68 -10.81 -5.55
C VAL A 72 1.16 -9.90 -4.45
N LEU A 73 1.49 -10.19 -3.21
CA LEU A 73 1.21 -9.34 -2.06
C LEU A 73 2.48 -8.59 -1.65
N GLY A 74 2.31 -7.34 -1.26
CA GLY A 74 3.36 -6.52 -0.65
C GLY A 74 2.80 -5.61 0.43
N CYS A 75 3.68 -4.90 1.13
CA CYS A 75 3.28 -4.01 2.22
C CYS A 75 2.38 -2.88 1.74
N ALA A 76 1.38 -2.56 2.54
CA ALA A 76 0.35 -1.58 2.24
C ALA A 76 0.86 -0.15 2.44
N VAL A 77 1.02 0.61 1.35
CA VAL A 77 1.51 2.00 1.36
C VAL A 77 0.59 2.91 2.20
N GLN A 78 -0.71 2.67 2.19
CA GLN A 78 -1.69 3.41 2.96
C GLN A 78 -1.52 3.28 4.48
N ALA A 79 -0.76 2.30 4.94
CA ALA A 79 -0.47 2.11 6.36
C ALA A 79 0.71 2.97 6.87
N ILE A 80 1.50 3.60 5.99
CA ILE A 80 2.73 4.32 6.36
C ILE A 80 2.45 5.40 7.41
N ALA A 81 1.61 6.39 7.07
CA ALA A 81 1.35 7.52 7.96
C ALA A 81 0.66 7.09 9.27
N PRO A 82 -0.36 6.22 9.27
CA PRO A 82 -0.93 5.68 10.51
C PRO A 82 0.08 4.95 11.39
N ILE A 83 0.95 4.12 10.81
CA ILE A 83 1.96 3.37 11.58
C ILE A 83 2.98 4.31 12.22
N ILE A 84 3.45 5.33 11.48
CA ILE A 84 4.38 6.33 12.02
C ILE A 84 3.73 7.06 13.21
N LEU A 85 2.49 7.52 13.06
CA LEU A 85 1.78 8.22 14.12
C LEU A 85 1.58 7.33 15.36
N ILE A 86 1.11 6.09 15.18
CA ILE A 86 0.96 5.11 16.27
C ILE A 86 2.31 4.87 16.96
N GLY A 87 3.38 4.72 16.19
CA GLY A 87 4.71 4.47 16.74
C GLY A 87 5.26 5.64 17.56
N GLN A 88 5.05 6.87 17.10
CA GLN A 88 5.48 8.09 17.80
C GLN A 88 4.65 8.36 19.07
N ASP A 89 3.33 8.15 19.03
CA ASP A 89 2.43 8.49 20.14
C ASP A 89 2.31 7.38 21.18
N MET A 90 2.35 6.10 20.76
CA MET A 90 2.01 4.93 21.59
C MET A 90 3.13 3.88 21.65
N GLY A 91 4.18 4.06 20.87
CA GLY A 91 5.32 3.15 20.82
C GLY A 91 5.16 1.97 19.85
N ILE A 92 6.28 1.28 19.64
CA ILE A 92 6.43 0.21 18.63
C ILE A 92 5.51 -0.99 18.94
N GLY A 93 5.29 -1.32 20.23
CA GLY A 93 4.40 -2.40 20.64
C GLY A 93 2.96 -2.21 20.15
N ALA A 94 2.44 -0.96 20.17
CA ALA A 94 1.10 -0.64 19.73
C ALA A 94 0.93 -0.79 18.21
N ILE A 95 1.98 -0.54 17.42
CA ILE A 95 1.98 -0.83 15.98
C ILE A 95 1.66 -2.30 15.75
N TYR A 96 2.45 -3.19 16.32
CA TYR A 96 2.33 -4.62 16.02
C TYR A 96 1.09 -5.25 16.66
N GLY A 97 0.69 -4.79 17.84
CA GLY A 97 -0.58 -5.22 18.44
C GLY A 97 -1.79 -4.85 17.58
N SER A 98 -1.83 -3.62 17.05
CA SER A 98 -2.92 -3.17 16.18
C SER A 98 -2.92 -3.88 14.82
N ILE A 99 -1.75 -4.18 14.25
CA ILE A 99 -1.62 -4.97 13.01
C ILE A 99 -2.16 -6.38 13.22
N ILE A 100 -1.80 -7.07 14.31
CA ILE A 100 -2.29 -8.42 14.62
C ILE A 100 -3.81 -8.42 14.71
N VAL A 101 -4.39 -7.49 15.48
CA VAL A 101 -5.85 -7.41 15.68
C VAL A 101 -6.57 -7.04 14.37
N SER A 102 -6.02 -6.12 13.57
CA SER A 102 -6.60 -5.78 12.27
C SER A 102 -6.59 -6.96 11.30
N GLY A 103 -5.53 -7.78 11.31
CA GLY A 103 -5.45 -9.01 10.52
C GLY A 103 -6.49 -10.05 10.96
N LEU A 104 -6.69 -10.22 12.27
CA LEU A 104 -7.73 -11.07 12.83
C LEU A 104 -9.13 -10.55 12.43
N PHE A 105 -9.34 -9.24 12.49
CA PHE A 105 -10.59 -8.63 12.04
C PHE A 105 -10.86 -8.93 10.56
N VAL A 106 -9.88 -8.76 9.66
CA VAL A 106 -9.99 -9.09 8.22
C VAL A 106 -10.37 -10.55 8.03
N LEU A 107 -9.73 -11.45 8.76
CA LEU A 107 -10.00 -12.89 8.70
C LEU A 107 -11.45 -13.21 9.08
N LEU A 108 -11.98 -12.56 10.12
CA LEU A 108 -13.33 -12.76 10.61
C LEU A 108 -14.39 -12.10 9.71
N ILE A 109 -14.13 -10.89 9.19
CA ILE A 109 -15.09 -10.15 8.36
C ILE A 109 -15.14 -10.67 6.91
N ALA A 110 -14.12 -11.40 6.45
CA ALA A 110 -13.99 -11.87 5.08
C ALA A 110 -15.26 -12.51 4.49
N PRO A 111 -16.00 -13.40 5.18
CA PRO A 111 -17.25 -13.98 4.66
C PRO A 111 -18.36 -12.96 4.45
N PHE A 112 -18.34 -11.88 5.22
CA PHE A 112 -19.35 -10.84 5.21
C PHE A 112 -18.97 -9.63 4.38
N PHE A 113 -17.72 -9.56 3.90
CA PHE A 113 -17.20 -8.39 3.23
C PHE A 113 -17.97 -8.03 1.95
N SER A 114 -18.55 -8.99 1.25
CA SER A 114 -19.45 -8.72 0.12
C SER A 114 -20.67 -7.84 0.49
N LYS A 115 -21.11 -7.87 1.76
CA LYS A 115 -22.13 -6.97 2.29
C LYS A 115 -21.57 -5.61 2.68
N VAL A 116 -20.29 -5.57 3.08
CA VAL A 116 -19.59 -4.34 3.50
C VAL A 116 -19.10 -3.55 2.27
N VAL A 117 -18.73 -4.21 1.18
CA VAL A 117 -18.30 -3.59 -0.09
C VAL A 117 -19.31 -2.53 -0.59
N ARG A 118 -20.60 -2.70 -0.32
CA ARG A 118 -21.62 -1.69 -0.70
C ARG A 118 -21.40 -0.29 -0.10
N PHE A 119 -20.69 -0.19 1.03
CA PHE A 119 -20.34 1.08 1.65
C PHE A 119 -19.13 1.74 0.99
N PHE A 120 -18.44 1.02 0.09
CA PHE A 120 -17.25 1.43 -0.62
C PHE A 120 -17.47 1.47 -2.14
N PRO A 121 -18.49 2.21 -2.64
CA PRO A 121 -18.65 2.40 -4.08
C PRO A 121 -17.45 3.17 -4.65
N PRO A 122 -17.30 3.27 -5.99
CA PRO A 122 -16.20 3.98 -6.63
C PRO A 122 -15.99 5.42 -6.15
N VAL A 123 -17.05 6.13 -5.75
CA VAL A 123 -16.95 7.49 -5.19
C VAL A 123 -16.20 7.50 -3.86
N VAL A 124 -16.44 6.52 -2.98
CA VAL A 124 -15.73 6.40 -1.70
C VAL A 124 -14.31 5.91 -1.94
N THR A 125 -14.13 4.78 -2.63
CA THR A 125 -12.80 4.18 -2.83
C THR A 125 -11.87 5.06 -3.62
N GLY A 126 -12.36 5.71 -4.69
CA GLY A 126 -11.59 6.65 -5.49
C GLY A 126 -11.16 7.87 -4.68
N SER A 127 -12.06 8.45 -3.87
CA SER A 127 -11.73 9.58 -2.98
C SER A 127 -10.67 9.17 -1.96
N VAL A 128 -10.84 8.03 -1.29
CA VAL A 128 -9.90 7.54 -0.28
C VAL A 128 -8.51 7.28 -0.88
N VAL A 129 -8.43 6.58 -2.01
CA VAL A 129 -7.14 6.31 -2.69
C VAL A 129 -6.47 7.62 -3.15
N THR A 130 -7.26 8.60 -3.62
CA THR A 130 -6.74 9.94 -3.97
C THR A 130 -6.17 10.65 -2.74
N VAL A 131 -6.89 10.63 -1.61
CA VAL A 131 -6.42 11.20 -0.33
C VAL A 131 -5.12 10.52 0.10
N ILE A 132 -5.04 9.18 0.08
CA ILE A 132 -3.82 8.45 0.44
C ILE A 132 -2.62 8.95 -0.37
N GLY A 133 -2.75 9.05 -1.68
CA GLY A 133 -1.66 9.54 -2.52
C GLY A 133 -1.28 10.99 -2.20
N LEU A 134 -2.26 11.89 -2.08
CA LEU A 134 -2.04 13.31 -1.79
C LEU A 134 -1.40 13.54 -0.42
N THR A 135 -1.82 12.83 0.61
CA THR A 135 -1.29 13.00 1.97
C THR A 135 0.15 12.50 2.12
N LEU A 136 0.63 11.65 1.21
CA LEU A 136 2.01 11.15 1.19
C LEU A 136 2.95 12.02 0.32
N ILE A 137 2.44 12.91 -0.53
CA ILE A 137 3.28 13.82 -1.35
C ILE A 137 4.20 14.70 -0.51
N PRO A 138 3.75 15.36 0.60
CA PRO A 138 4.65 16.15 1.44
C PRO A 138 5.84 15.35 1.98
N VAL A 139 5.61 14.09 2.39
CA VAL A 139 6.68 13.18 2.84
C VAL A 139 7.69 12.91 1.72
N ALA A 140 7.19 12.68 0.49
CA ALA A 140 8.06 12.49 -0.68
C ALA A 140 8.91 13.72 -0.97
N ILE A 141 8.33 14.91 -0.92
CA ILE A 141 9.04 16.17 -1.17
C ILE A 141 10.07 16.46 -0.06
N ASN A 142 9.73 16.23 1.20
CA ASN A 142 10.67 16.38 2.31
C ASN A 142 11.89 15.46 2.13
N ASN A 143 11.67 14.19 1.75
CA ASN A 143 12.76 13.27 1.46
C ASN A 143 13.57 13.70 0.22
N LEU A 144 12.92 14.19 -0.82
CA LEU A 144 13.58 14.72 -2.03
C LEU A 144 14.51 15.88 -1.70
N ALA A 145 14.13 16.72 -0.73
CA ALA A 145 14.93 17.83 -0.27
C ALA A 145 16.06 17.43 0.71
N GLY A 146 16.17 16.17 1.11
CA GLY A 146 17.22 15.65 1.99
C GLY A 146 16.72 14.99 3.28
N GLY A 147 15.43 15.09 3.58
CA GLY A 147 14.80 14.60 4.80
C GLY A 147 14.56 15.70 5.82
N GLU A 148 13.54 15.52 6.64
CA GLU A 148 13.16 16.47 7.68
C GLU A 148 14.31 16.69 8.69
N GLY A 149 14.63 17.96 8.97
CA GLY A 149 15.71 18.33 9.90
C GLY A 149 17.13 18.15 9.36
N ALA A 150 17.32 17.74 8.11
CA ALA A 150 18.65 17.65 7.52
C ALA A 150 19.33 19.03 7.41
N LYS A 151 20.61 19.11 7.79
CA LYS A 151 21.39 20.38 7.74
C LYS A 151 21.51 20.95 6.32
N ASP A 152 21.48 20.10 5.31
CA ASP A 152 21.57 20.44 3.90
C ASP A 152 20.20 20.34 3.20
N PHE A 153 19.11 20.44 3.96
CA PHE A 153 17.74 20.43 3.42
C PHE A 153 17.57 21.48 2.33
N GLY A 154 17.02 21.08 1.19
CA GLY A 154 16.80 21.96 0.04
C GLY A 154 18.08 22.36 -0.71
N SER A 155 19.24 21.77 -0.39
CA SER A 155 20.48 22.04 -1.12
C SER A 155 20.36 21.68 -2.61
N MET A 156 21.09 22.40 -3.47
CA MET A 156 21.12 22.13 -4.91
C MET A 156 21.53 20.70 -5.22
N TYR A 157 22.37 20.09 -4.38
CA TYR A 157 22.75 18.69 -4.50
C TYR A 157 21.56 17.76 -4.25
N ASN A 158 20.84 17.95 -3.14
CA ASN A 158 19.69 17.12 -2.79
C ASN A 158 18.57 17.27 -3.84
N LEU A 159 18.23 18.50 -4.22
CA LEU A 159 17.24 18.76 -5.26
C LEU A 159 17.66 18.18 -6.62
N GLY A 160 18.92 18.38 -7.01
CA GLY A 160 19.46 17.80 -8.27
C GLY A 160 19.40 16.28 -8.28
N LEU A 161 19.75 15.63 -7.16
CA LEU A 161 19.71 14.17 -7.02
C LEU A 161 18.27 13.64 -7.02
N GLY A 162 17.37 14.27 -6.27
CA GLY A 162 15.97 13.86 -6.16
C GLY A 162 15.21 14.07 -7.47
N PHE A 163 15.25 15.27 -8.05
CA PHE A 163 14.65 15.55 -9.35
C PHE A 163 15.32 14.79 -10.50
N GLY A 164 16.63 14.58 -10.44
CA GLY A 164 17.36 13.72 -11.40
C GLY A 164 16.87 12.29 -11.37
N THR A 165 16.63 11.73 -10.18
CA THR A 165 16.03 10.39 -10.02
C THR A 165 14.62 10.35 -10.60
N LEU A 166 13.78 11.33 -10.28
CA LEU A 166 12.41 11.45 -10.83
C LEU A 166 12.44 11.55 -12.36
N LEU A 167 13.34 12.40 -12.91
CA LEU A 167 13.50 12.54 -14.35
C LEU A 167 13.93 11.22 -14.99
N LEU A 168 14.87 10.49 -14.39
CA LEU A 168 15.30 9.18 -14.88
C LEU A 168 14.12 8.19 -14.93
N ILE A 169 13.28 8.16 -13.91
CA ILE A 169 12.05 7.34 -13.88
C ILE A 169 11.14 7.74 -15.07
N ILE A 170 10.90 9.03 -15.26
CA ILE A 170 10.06 9.55 -16.37
C ILE A 170 10.66 9.16 -17.74
N LEU A 171 11.96 9.28 -17.92
CA LEU A 171 12.64 8.90 -19.17
C LEU A 171 12.51 7.40 -19.45
N VAL A 172 12.66 6.57 -18.41
CA VAL A 172 12.45 5.12 -18.55
C VAL A 172 10.99 4.81 -18.89
N TYR A 173 10.03 5.50 -18.31
CA TYR A 173 8.61 5.37 -18.70
C TYR A 173 8.36 5.82 -20.15
N ARG A 174 9.03 6.88 -20.61
CA ARG A 174 8.83 7.43 -21.95
C ARG A 174 9.46 6.56 -23.04
N PHE A 175 10.70 6.12 -22.82
CA PHE A 175 11.50 5.45 -23.85
C PHE A 175 11.59 3.93 -23.64
N GLY A 176 11.37 3.45 -22.43
CA GLY A 176 11.36 2.03 -22.11
C GLY A 176 10.17 1.30 -22.73
N GLN A 177 10.32 0.00 -22.92
CA GLN A 177 9.29 -0.88 -23.46
C GLN A 177 9.10 -2.10 -22.55
N GLY A 178 7.86 -2.60 -22.51
CA GLY A 178 7.55 -3.85 -21.79
C GLY A 178 8.03 -3.83 -20.35
N PHE A 179 8.96 -4.72 -20.02
CA PHE A 179 9.46 -4.93 -18.67
C PHE A 179 10.22 -3.70 -18.10
N SER A 180 10.98 -2.96 -18.90
CA SER A 180 11.71 -1.79 -18.40
C SER A 180 10.79 -0.72 -17.82
N LYS A 181 9.59 -0.54 -18.38
CA LYS A 181 8.56 0.33 -17.78
C LYS A 181 8.10 -0.16 -16.41
N ALA A 182 7.92 -1.48 -16.26
CA ALA A 182 7.46 -2.05 -15.01
C ALA A 182 8.46 -1.88 -13.85
N ILE A 183 9.76 -1.81 -14.16
CA ILE A 183 10.83 -1.60 -13.18
C ILE A 183 11.42 -0.18 -13.20
N ALA A 184 10.73 0.79 -13.81
CA ALA A 184 11.26 2.15 -13.97
C ALA A 184 11.66 2.80 -12.63
N VAL A 185 10.87 2.60 -11.58
CA VAL A 185 11.17 3.12 -10.24
C VAL A 185 12.46 2.48 -9.68
N LEU A 186 12.64 1.17 -9.86
CA LEU A 186 13.86 0.48 -9.45
C LEU A 186 15.09 0.99 -10.22
N ILE A 187 14.96 1.20 -11.54
CA ILE A 187 16.02 1.79 -12.35
C ILE A 187 16.36 3.20 -11.85
N GLY A 188 15.36 3.99 -11.49
CA GLY A 188 15.55 5.32 -10.89
C GLY A 188 16.31 5.26 -9.57
N LEU A 189 15.93 4.36 -8.66
CA LEU A 189 16.61 4.15 -7.37
C LEU A 189 18.08 3.76 -7.57
N VAL A 190 18.34 2.78 -8.43
CA VAL A 190 19.71 2.30 -8.70
C VAL A 190 20.52 3.39 -9.41
N GLY A 191 19.97 4.03 -10.44
CA GLY A 191 20.67 5.08 -11.20
C GLY A 191 20.97 6.31 -10.35
N GLY A 192 20.00 6.78 -9.55
CA GLY A 192 20.20 7.87 -8.60
C GLY A 192 21.24 7.56 -7.53
N SER A 193 21.21 6.34 -6.98
CA SER A 193 22.21 5.90 -6.00
C SER A 193 23.62 5.77 -6.60
N LEU A 194 23.73 5.25 -7.82
CA LEU A 194 25.02 5.21 -8.53
C LEU A 194 25.57 6.61 -8.79
N PHE A 195 24.73 7.55 -9.20
CA PHE A 195 25.13 8.93 -9.40
C PHE A 195 25.62 9.56 -8.08
N ALA A 196 24.91 9.34 -6.98
CA ALA A 196 25.34 9.80 -5.65
C ALA A 196 26.67 9.18 -5.23
N ALA A 197 26.86 7.88 -5.48
CA ALA A 197 28.11 7.16 -5.18
C ALA A 197 29.30 7.74 -5.93
N LEU A 198 29.12 8.09 -7.21
CA LEU A 198 30.18 8.69 -8.03
C LEU A 198 30.54 10.13 -7.61
N TYR A 199 29.57 10.88 -7.06
CA TYR A 199 29.78 12.30 -6.74
C TYR A 199 30.27 12.54 -5.29
N LYS A 200 29.64 11.92 -4.30
CA LYS A 200 29.98 12.10 -2.87
C LYS A 200 30.57 10.84 -2.20
N GLY A 201 30.50 9.70 -2.90
CA GLY A 201 30.73 8.40 -2.30
C GLY A 201 29.53 7.91 -1.49
N ILE A 202 29.41 6.61 -1.34
CA ILE A 202 28.45 5.95 -0.46
C ILE A 202 29.22 5.01 0.46
N SER A 203 28.96 5.06 1.76
CA SER A 203 29.53 4.12 2.70
C SER A 203 28.89 2.74 2.51
N LEU A 204 29.72 1.74 2.19
CA LEU A 204 29.29 0.35 2.11
C LEU A 204 29.38 -0.39 3.45
N GLY A 205 29.73 0.33 4.54
CA GLY A 205 29.83 -0.24 5.90
C GLY A 205 28.62 -1.10 6.26
N PRO A 206 27.37 -0.59 6.20
CA PRO A 206 26.18 -1.38 6.54
C PRO A 206 26.07 -2.70 5.74
N VAL A 207 26.50 -2.70 4.49
CA VAL A 207 26.46 -3.91 3.64
C VAL A 207 27.57 -4.88 4.00
N SER A 208 28.76 -4.38 4.33
CA SER A 208 29.90 -5.23 4.70
C SER A 208 29.68 -5.92 6.05
N GLU A 209 29.10 -5.22 7.00
CA GLU A 209 28.83 -5.68 8.37
C GLU A 209 27.62 -6.61 8.46
N ALA A 210 26.64 -6.46 7.54
CA ALA A 210 25.45 -7.30 7.54
C ALA A 210 25.79 -8.77 7.33
N SER A 211 25.08 -9.65 8.06
CA SER A 211 25.24 -11.10 7.93
C SER A 211 24.71 -11.61 6.58
N TRP A 212 25.20 -12.79 6.18
CA TRP A 212 24.68 -13.47 4.98
C TRP A 212 23.35 -14.19 5.19
N PHE A 213 23.02 -14.48 6.44
CA PHE A 213 21.82 -15.22 6.76
C PHE A 213 21.26 -14.79 8.12
N HIS A 214 19.94 -14.66 8.19
CA HIS A 214 19.23 -14.53 9.47
C HIS A 214 17.95 -15.35 9.47
N MET A 215 17.54 -15.79 10.66
CA MET A 215 16.24 -16.41 10.86
C MET A 215 15.22 -15.36 11.28
N PRO A 216 14.01 -15.35 10.69
CA PRO A 216 12.91 -14.51 11.15
C PRO A 216 12.62 -14.76 12.64
N LYS A 217 12.63 -13.70 13.45
CA LYS A 217 12.34 -13.77 14.88
C LYS A 217 10.99 -13.15 15.17
N PRO A 218 10.03 -13.89 15.75
CA PRO A 218 8.78 -13.28 16.22
C PRO A 218 9.08 -12.22 17.29
N PHE A 219 8.34 -11.12 17.25
CA PHE A 219 8.41 -10.03 18.23
C PHE A 219 9.81 -9.44 18.43
N TYR A 220 10.59 -9.31 17.36
CA TYR A 220 11.98 -8.81 17.39
C TYR A 220 12.09 -7.40 18.01
N PHE A 221 11.13 -6.50 17.70
CA PHE A 221 11.09 -5.13 18.25
C PHE A 221 10.34 -5.03 19.58
N GLY A 222 10.06 -6.14 20.24
CA GLY A 222 9.40 -6.18 21.54
C GLY A 222 7.99 -6.77 21.52
N THR A 223 7.41 -6.88 22.71
CA THR A 223 6.07 -7.46 22.88
C THR A 223 4.98 -6.51 22.36
N PRO A 224 3.97 -7.04 21.64
CA PRO A 224 2.86 -6.22 21.18
C PRO A 224 2.02 -5.70 22.35
N THR A 225 1.61 -4.44 22.27
CA THR A 225 0.64 -3.82 23.18
C THR A 225 -0.66 -3.54 22.42
N PHE A 226 -1.79 -3.55 23.12
CA PHE A 226 -3.10 -3.48 22.48
C PHE A 226 -3.83 -2.20 22.89
N GLU A 227 -3.63 -1.15 22.08
CA GLU A 227 -4.23 0.15 22.26
C GLU A 227 -5.44 0.31 21.35
N TRP A 228 -6.63 0.53 21.93
CA TRP A 228 -7.88 0.63 21.16
C TRP A 228 -7.83 1.64 20.00
N PRO A 229 -7.28 2.85 20.19
CA PRO A 229 -7.21 3.83 19.10
C PRO A 229 -6.36 3.34 17.92
N ALA A 230 -5.20 2.72 18.21
CA ALA A 230 -4.34 2.13 17.19
C ALA A 230 -5.04 0.98 16.46
N ILE A 231 -5.74 0.10 17.20
CA ILE A 231 -6.49 -1.03 16.65
C ILE A 231 -7.57 -0.54 15.67
N ILE A 232 -8.38 0.44 16.07
CA ILE A 232 -9.46 0.95 15.22
C ILE A 232 -8.89 1.61 13.96
N THR A 233 -7.82 2.39 14.10
CA THR A 233 -7.13 3.00 12.97
C THR A 233 -6.64 1.94 11.98
N MET A 234 -5.98 0.89 12.47
CA MET A 234 -5.48 -0.19 11.61
C MET A 234 -6.60 -1.03 11.00
N ILE A 235 -7.73 -1.21 11.67
CA ILE A 235 -8.93 -1.85 11.10
C ILE A 235 -9.48 -1.01 9.93
N LEU A 236 -9.56 0.31 10.05
CA LEU A 236 -10.01 1.18 8.95
C LEU A 236 -9.06 1.07 7.74
N ILE A 237 -7.75 1.10 7.97
CA ILE A 237 -6.75 0.91 6.92
C ILE A 237 -6.90 -0.48 6.28
N ALA A 238 -7.11 -1.52 7.07
CA ALA A 238 -7.32 -2.86 6.54
C ALA A 238 -8.58 -2.97 5.67
N LEU A 239 -9.68 -2.31 6.04
CA LEU A 239 -10.88 -2.24 5.19
C LEU A 239 -10.60 -1.54 3.85
N VAL A 240 -9.85 -0.43 3.86
CA VAL A 240 -9.42 0.26 2.63
C VAL A 240 -8.55 -0.67 1.78
N SER A 241 -7.60 -1.37 2.38
CA SER A 241 -6.74 -2.35 1.69
C SER A 241 -7.54 -3.49 1.04
N MET A 242 -8.56 -4.02 1.74
CA MET A 242 -9.45 -5.05 1.19
C MET A 242 -10.20 -4.56 -0.05
N VAL A 243 -10.61 -3.29 -0.07
CA VAL A 243 -11.28 -2.70 -1.25
C VAL A 243 -10.30 -2.57 -2.42
N GLU A 244 -9.07 -2.10 -2.16
CA GLU A 244 -8.01 -2.01 -3.17
C GLU A 244 -7.69 -3.40 -3.75
N SER A 245 -7.47 -4.39 -2.89
CA SER A 245 -7.25 -5.78 -3.29
C SER A 245 -8.40 -6.35 -4.12
N THR A 246 -9.65 -5.98 -3.81
CA THR A 246 -10.81 -6.37 -4.60
C THR A 246 -10.67 -5.89 -6.05
N GLY A 247 -10.24 -4.65 -6.25
CA GLY A 247 -9.96 -4.10 -7.58
C GLY A 247 -8.88 -4.90 -8.34
N VAL A 248 -7.81 -5.27 -7.64
CA VAL A 248 -6.71 -6.09 -8.19
C VAL A 248 -7.21 -7.50 -8.53
N TYR A 249 -8.01 -8.13 -7.68
CA TYR A 249 -8.57 -9.46 -7.92
C TYR A 249 -9.48 -9.48 -9.14
N PHE A 250 -10.36 -8.50 -9.32
CA PHE A 250 -11.19 -8.40 -10.51
C PHE A 250 -10.36 -8.15 -11.77
N ALA A 251 -9.36 -7.27 -11.71
CA ALA A 251 -8.48 -7.04 -12.86
C ALA A 251 -7.73 -8.32 -13.27
N LEU A 252 -7.22 -9.10 -12.31
CA LEU A 252 -6.59 -10.39 -12.60
C LEU A 252 -7.59 -11.47 -13.03
N SER A 253 -8.82 -11.44 -12.53
CA SER A 253 -9.93 -12.30 -12.96
C SER A 253 -10.22 -12.10 -14.44
N ASP A 254 -10.36 -10.85 -14.87
CA ASP A 254 -10.61 -10.48 -16.27
C ASP A 254 -9.45 -10.90 -17.17
N ILE A 255 -8.19 -10.57 -16.80
CA ILE A 255 -7.00 -10.97 -17.54
C ILE A 255 -6.88 -12.50 -17.63
N SER A 256 -7.18 -13.20 -16.54
CA SER A 256 -7.06 -14.66 -16.45
C SER A 256 -8.29 -15.41 -17.01
N GLU A 257 -9.32 -14.70 -17.46
CA GLU A 257 -10.59 -15.25 -17.96
C GLU A 257 -11.24 -16.23 -16.94
N ARG A 258 -11.02 -15.99 -15.65
CA ARG A 258 -11.54 -16.80 -14.56
C ARG A 258 -12.53 -16.00 -13.72
N LYS A 259 -13.81 -16.34 -13.80
CA LYS A 259 -14.85 -15.73 -12.97
C LYS A 259 -14.63 -16.04 -11.48
N LEU A 260 -14.56 -15.00 -10.66
CA LEU A 260 -14.46 -15.14 -9.22
C LEU A 260 -15.84 -15.37 -8.61
N THR A 261 -15.89 -16.33 -7.69
CA THR A 261 -17.06 -16.54 -6.84
C THR A 261 -16.90 -15.80 -5.50
N GLN A 262 -17.99 -15.63 -4.77
CA GLN A 262 -17.93 -15.09 -3.40
C GLN A 262 -17.03 -15.93 -2.48
N LYS A 263 -16.99 -17.25 -2.69
CA LYS A 263 -16.10 -18.15 -1.93
C LYS A 263 -14.63 -17.88 -2.26
N ASP A 264 -14.30 -17.57 -3.52
CA ASP A 264 -12.93 -17.24 -3.92
C ASP A 264 -12.48 -15.93 -3.26
N LEU A 265 -13.33 -14.89 -3.30
CA LEU A 265 -13.06 -13.62 -2.63
C LEU A 265 -12.89 -13.79 -1.11
N THR A 266 -13.79 -14.54 -0.46
CA THR A 266 -13.67 -14.84 0.98
C THR A 266 -12.34 -15.50 1.31
N ARG A 267 -11.89 -16.48 0.51
CA ARG A 267 -10.58 -17.14 0.70
C ARG A 267 -9.42 -16.19 0.45
N GLY A 268 -9.53 -15.30 -0.53
CA GLY A 268 -8.55 -14.25 -0.80
C GLY A 268 -8.37 -13.31 0.39
N TYR A 269 -9.47 -12.78 0.93
CA TYR A 269 -9.42 -11.90 2.11
C TYR A 269 -8.93 -12.61 3.37
N ARG A 270 -9.27 -13.89 3.56
CA ARG A 270 -8.72 -14.68 4.68
C ARG A 270 -7.21 -14.87 4.54
N ALA A 271 -6.70 -15.04 3.34
CA ALA A 271 -5.26 -15.11 3.10
C ALA A 271 -4.58 -13.77 3.43
N GLU A 272 -5.17 -12.62 3.08
CA GLU A 272 -4.69 -11.30 3.49
C GLU A 272 -4.73 -11.12 5.00
N GLY A 273 -5.86 -11.44 5.65
CA GLY A 273 -5.98 -11.34 7.10
C GLY A 273 -4.92 -12.17 7.82
N LEU A 274 -4.67 -13.40 7.35
CA LEU A 274 -3.61 -14.25 7.89
C LEU A 274 -2.21 -13.66 7.64
N ALA A 275 -1.97 -13.10 6.45
CA ALA A 275 -0.72 -12.43 6.11
C ALA A 275 -0.48 -11.20 7.00
N ILE A 276 -1.51 -10.38 7.24
CA ILE A 276 -1.45 -9.21 8.14
C ILE A 276 -1.15 -9.64 9.58
N MET A 277 -1.82 -10.68 10.09
CA MET A 277 -1.53 -11.20 11.43
C MET A 277 -0.09 -11.67 11.57
N LEU A 278 0.39 -12.46 10.60
CA LEU A 278 1.79 -12.91 10.58
C LEU A 278 2.74 -11.72 10.44
N GLY A 279 2.39 -10.70 9.66
CA GLY A 279 3.13 -9.45 9.58
C GLY A 279 3.32 -8.81 10.96
N GLY A 280 2.27 -8.69 11.75
CA GLY A 280 2.36 -8.17 13.12
C GLY A 280 3.22 -9.03 14.04
N VAL A 281 3.15 -10.37 13.92
CA VAL A 281 3.97 -11.30 14.72
C VAL A 281 5.46 -11.19 14.35
N PHE A 282 5.79 -11.05 13.07
CA PHE A 282 7.17 -10.95 12.59
C PHE A 282 7.64 -9.50 12.43
N ASN A 283 6.92 -8.54 13.02
CA ASN A 283 7.28 -7.12 13.05
C ASN A 283 7.43 -6.50 11.66
N THR A 284 6.50 -6.82 10.78
CA THR A 284 6.36 -6.21 9.46
C THR A 284 5.02 -5.45 9.36
N PHE A 285 4.53 -5.23 8.16
CA PHE A 285 3.42 -4.33 7.88
C PHE A 285 2.16 -5.08 7.41
N PRO A 286 1.00 -4.42 7.32
CA PRO A 286 -0.15 -4.98 6.63
C PRO A 286 0.15 -5.24 5.16
N TYR A 287 -0.40 -6.33 4.61
CA TYR A 287 -0.18 -6.75 3.22
C TYR A 287 -1.44 -6.53 2.39
N THR A 288 -1.22 -6.12 1.13
CA THR A 288 -2.29 -5.91 0.13
C THR A 288 -1.84 -6.43 -1.23
N ALA A 289 -2.79 -6.64 -2.14
CA ALA A 289 -2.50 -7.08 -3.50
C ALA A 289 -1.88 -5.94 -4.34
N TYR A 290 -0.69 -6.18 -4.93
CA TYR A 290 0.05 -5.17 -5.68
C TYR A 290 -0.47 -5.03 -7.12
N SER A 291 -0.98 -3.85 -7.44
CA SER A 291 -1.46 -3.51 -8.79
C SER A 291 -0.36 -3.45 -9.84
N GLN A 292 0.88 -3.14 -9.47
CA GLN A 292 2.05 -3.12 -10.36
C GLN A 292 2.28 -4.49 -11.02
N ASN A 293 2.07 -5.57 -10.28
CA ASN A 293 2.24 -6.93 -10.78
C ASN A 293 1.13 -7.35 -11.74
N VAL A 294 -0.06 -6.75 -11.67
CA VAL A 294 -1.15 -6.94 -12.65
C VAL A 294 -0.70 -6.51 -14.04
N GLY A 295 -0.03 -5.37 -14.14
CA GLY A 295 0.53 -4.87 -15.40
C GLY A 295 1.51 -5.86 -16.05
N LEU A 296 2.34 -6.55 -15.26
CA LEU A 296 3.26 -7.57 -15.78
C LEU A 296 2.52 -8.81 -16.29
N VAL A 297 1.48 -9.27 -15.61
CA VAL A 297 0.64 -10.39 -16.08
C VAL A 297 0.00 -10.01 -17.41
N GLN A 298 -0.50 -8.79 -17.55
CA GLN A 298 -1.11 -8.29 -18.77
C GLN A 298 -0.09 -8.17 -19.92
N LEU A 299 1.09 -7.60 -19.65
CA LEU A 299 2.14 -7.40 -20.65
C LEU A 299 2.75 -8.73 -21.14
N SER A 300 2.98 -9.68 -20.24
CA SER A 300 3.57 -10.97 -20.57
C SER A 300 2.56 -11.93 -21.19
N GLY A 301 1.26 -11.72 -20.99
CA GLY A 301 0.21 -12.66 -21.33
C GLY A 301 0.25 -13.96 -20.53
N ILE A 302 1.13 -14.08 -19.55
CA ILE A 302 1.37 -15.30 -18.80
C ILE A 302 0.55 -15.31 -17.52
N LYS A 303 -0.56 -16.07 -17.54
CA LYS A 303 -1.58 -16.13 -16.51
C LYS A 303 -1.34 -17.26 -15.47
N THR A 304 -0.18 -17.94 -15.53
CA THR A 304 0.08 -19.10 -14.67
C THR A 304 0.60 -18.74 -13.30
N ARG A 305 0.01 -19.32 -12.25
CA ARG A 305 0.47 -19.19 -10.86
C ARG A 305 1.89 -19.69 -10.63
N LYS A 306 2.42 -20.58 -11.49
CA LYS A 306 3.79 -21.12 -11.35
C LYS A 306 4.84 -20.01 -11.37
N VAL A 307 4.63 -18.94 -12.13
CA VAL A 307 5.52 -17.77 -12.18
C VAL A 307 5.50 -17.04 -10.83
N ILE A 308 4.33 -16.88 -10.23
CA ILE A 308 4.20 -16.18 -8.96
C ILE A 308 4.70 -17.03 -7.77
N TYR A 309 4.56 -18.38 -7.86
CA TYR A 309 5.24 -19.27 -6.90
C TYR A 309 6.76 -19.10 -6.94
N ALA A 310 7.34 -18.96 -8.14
CA ALA A 310 8.77 -18.65 -8.28
C ALA A 310 9.12 -17.28 -7.69
N ALA A 311 8.29 -16.25 -7.93
CA ALA A 311 8.46 -14.92 -7.32
C ALA A 311 8.42 -15.00 -5.79
N ALA A 312 7.45 -15.69 -5.21
CA ALA A 312 7.35 -15.87 -3.77
C ALA A 312 8.58 -16.60 -3.19
N GLY A 313 9.07 -17.65 -3.88
CA GLY A 313 10.31 -18.32 -3.51
C GLY A 313 11.53 -17.40 -3.53
N PHE A 314 11.67 -16.55 -4.55
CA PHE A 314 12.73 -15.54 -4.59
C PHE A 314 12.61 -14.53 -3.44
N LEU A 315 11.41 -14.02 -3.15
CA LEU A 315 11.21 -13.08 -2.04
C LEU A 315 11.61 -13.69 -0.69
N ILE A 316 11.24 -14.95 -0.45
CA ILE A 316 11.63 -15.68 0.77
C ILE A 316 13.16 -15.79 0.85
N VAL A 317 13.82 -16.21 -0.22
CA VAL A 317 15.28 -16.36 -0.24
C VAL A 317 15.98 -15.00 -0.06
N LEU A 318 15.53 -13.97 -0.79
CA LEU A 318 16.09 -12.60 -0.68
C LEU A 318 15.91 -12.02 0.71
N GLY A 319 14.76 -12.25 1.34
CA GLY A 319 14.48 -11.77 2.69
C GLY A 319 15.27 -12.48 3.79
N LEU A 320 15.77 -13.71 3.54
CA LEU A 320 16.68 -14.41 4.46
C LEU A 320 18.13 -13.93 4.37
N ILE A 321 18.47 -13.03 3.43
CA ILE A 321 19.81 -12.50 3.20
C ILE A 321 19.88 -11.02 3.63
N PRO A 322 20.27 -10.69 4.87
CA PRO A 322 20.31 -9.32 5.38
C PRO A 322 21.15 -8.36 4.53
N LYS A 323 22.19 -8.84 3.86
CA LYS A 323 22.98 -8.01 2.92
C LYS A 323 22.11 -7.34 1.86
N ILE A 324 21.04 -7.97 1.41
CA ILE A 324 20.10 -7.40 0.42
C ILE A 324 19.27 -6.29 1.06
N GLY A 325 18.82 -6.47 2.30
CA GLY A 325 18.21 -5.40 3.09
C GLY A 325 19.18 -4.23 3.31
N ALA A 326 20.42 -4.52 3.70
CA ALA A 326 21.45 -3.50 3.91
C ALA A 326 21.79 -2.68 2.66
N VAL A 327 21.73 -3.27 1.47
CA VAL A 327 21.89 -2.52 0.20
C VAL A 327 20.83 -1.43 0.05
N THR A 328 19.64 -1.63 0.59
CA THR A 328 18.57 -0.62 0.49
C THR A 328 18.72 0.51 1.50
N THR A 329 19.37 0.27 2.63
CA THR A 329 19.59 1.31 3.65
C THR A 329 20.66 2.32 3.25
N ILE A 330 21.49 2.01 2.25
CA ILE A 330 22.48 2.94 1.71
C ILE A 330 21.95 3.84 0.58
N ILE A 331 20.68 3.67 0.18
CA ILE A 331 20.05 4.54 -0.83
C ILE A 331 19.92 5.95 -0.22
N PRO A 332 20.46 7.00 -0.88
CA PRO A 332 20.37 8.35 -0.35
C PRO A 332 18.93 8.85 -0.24
N THR A 333 18.61 9.57 0.83
CA THR A 333 17.27 10.10 1.09
C THR A 333 16.68 10.89 -0.09
N PRO A 334 17.43 11.79 -0.80
CA PRO A 334 16.88 12.48 -1.97
C PRO A 334 16.50 11.55 -3.12
N VAL A 335 17.24 10.44 -3.31
CA VAL A 335 16.91 9.41 -4.33
C VAL A 335 15.60 8.71 -3.99
N LEU A 336 15.44 8.33 -2.71
CA LEU A 336 14.16 7.78 -2.22
C LEU A 336 13.02 8.78 -2.45
N GLY A 337 13.22 10.06 -2.11
CA GLY A 337 12.24 11.11 -2.30
C GLY A 337 11.79 11.26 -3.75
N GLY A 338 12.73 11.27 -4.70
CA GLY A 338 12.42 11.31 -6.14
C GLY A 338 11.59 10.12 -6.61
N ALA A 339 11.92 8.91 -6.15
CA ALA A 339 11.15 7.70 -6.43
C ALA A 339 9.74 7.74 -5.78
N MET A 340 9.66 8.23 -4.54
CA MET A 340 8.39 8.39 -3.81
C MET A 340 7.43 9.34 -4.49
N VAL A 341 7.90 10.47 -5.04
CA VAL A 341 7.06 11.41 -5.81
C VAL A 341 6.39 10.67 -6.97
N ALA A 342 7.14 9.88 -7.73
CA ALA A 342 6.58 9.08 -8.81
C ALA A 342 5.56 8.06 -8.30
N MET A 343 5.86 7.34 -7.21
CA MET A 343 5.00 6.28 -6.67
C MET A 343 3.72 6.81 -6.07
N PHE A 344 3.80 7.83 -5.21
CA PHE A 344 2.60 8.40 -4.58
C PHE A 344 1.76 9.18 -5.60
N GLY A 345 2.40 9.83 -6.58
CA GLY A 345 1.72 10.40 -7.74
C GLY A 345 0.93 9.34 -8.53
N MET A 346 1.48 8.14 -8.71
CA MET A 346 0.74 7.02 -9.33
C MET A 346 -0.43 6.54 -8.47
N VAL A 347 -0.33 6.58 -7.13
CA VAL A 347 -1.47 6.28 -6.24
C VAL A 347 -2.59 7.32 -6.43
N VAL A 348 -2.25 8.61 -6.49
CA VAL A 348 -3.23 9.68 -6.83
C VAL A 348 -3.91 9.39 -8.16
N ALA A 349 -3.12 9.10 -9.20
CA ALA A 349 -3.64 8.80 -10.53
C ALA A 349 -4.57 7.58 -10.54
N GLN A 350 -4.27 6.55 -9.74
CA GLN A 350 -5.14 5.38 -9.57
C GLN A 350 -6.46 5.75 -8.90
N GLY A 351 -6.44 6.60 -7.86
CA GLY A 351 -7.64 7.13 -7.22
C GLY A 351 -8.52 7.89 -8.22
N ILE A 352 -7.92 8.80 -9.00
CA ILE A 352 -8.60 9.56 -10.08
C ILE A 352 -9.21 8.61 -11.11
N LYS A 353 -8.47 7.56 -11.52
CA LYS A 353 -8.99 6.55 -12.46
C LYS A 353 -10.20 5.81 -11.90
N MET A 354 -10.24 5.54 -10.59
CA MET A 354 -11.42 4.95 -9.93
C MET A 354 -12.60 5.93 -9.94
N LEU A 355 -12.34 7.22 -9.66
CA LEU A 355 -13.36 8.28 -9.74
C LEU A 355 -13.92 8.44 -11.15
N GLY A 356 -13.17 8.15 -12.19
CA GLY A 356 -13.65 8.15 -13.59
C GLY A 356 -14.84 7.20 -13.86
N LYS A 357 -15.15 6.29 -12.92
CA LYS A 357 -16.34 5.41 -12.97
C LYS A 357 -17.57 6.01 -12.26
N VAL A 358 -17.41 7.16 -11.63
CA VAL A 358 -18.45 7.84 -10.85
C VAL A 358 -19.29 8.72 -11.76
N ASN A 359 -20.59 8.78 -11.50
CA ASN A 359 -21.45 9.76 -12.16
C ASN A 359 -21.20 11.16 -11.58
N PHE A 360 -20.47 11.99 -12.30
CA PHE A 360 -20.14 13.37 -11.93
C PHE A 360 -21.29 14.36 -12.14
N THR A 361 -22.41 13.96 -12.75
CA THR A 361 -23.61 14.82 -12.85
C THR A 361 -24.38 14.88 -11.53
N SER A 362 -24.17 13.90 -10.63
CA SER A 362 -24.73 13.92 -9.28
C SER A 362 -23.96 14.90 -8.40
N GLN A 363 -24.67 15.89 -7.85
CA GLN A 363 -24.12 16.87 -6.91
C GLN A 363 -23.68 16.21 -5.60
N GLU A 364 -24.38 15.17 -5.17
CA GLU A 364 -24.08 14.37 -3.97
C GLU A 364 -22.71 13.70 -4.11
N ASN A 365 -22.44 13.07 -5.25
CA ASN A 365 -21.14 12.44 -5.51
C ASN A 365 -20.01 13.48 -5.56
N LEU A 366 -20.25 14.63 -6.18
CA LEU A 366 -19.26 15.73 -6.20
C LEU A 366 -18.96 16.22 -4.77
N LEU A 367 -19.99 16.35 -3.93
CA LEU A 367 -19.83 16.81 -2.56
C LEU A 367 -19.08 15.77 -1.72
N ILE A 368 -19.35 14.46 -1.90
CA ILE A 368 -18.60 13.39 -1.22
C ILE A 368 -17.12 13.49 -1.56
N ILE A 369 -16.77 13.63 -2.85
CA ILE A 369 -15.36 13.75 -3.29
C ILE A 369 -14.73 15.01 -2.71
N ALA A 370 -15.40 16.17 -2.87
CA ALA A 370 -14.88 17.45 -2.41
C ALA A 370 -14.61 17.47 -0.90
N CYS A 371 -15.57 16.99 -0.09
CA CYS A 371 -15.40 16.96 1.36
C CYS A 371 -14.36 15.93 1.80
N ALA A 372 -14.35 14.72 1.21
CA ALA A 372 -13.39 13.69 1.56
C ALA A 372 -11.96 14.12 1.26
N VAL A 373 -11.72 14.69 0.08
CA VAL A 373 -10.39 15.16 -0.32
C VAL A 373 -10.01 16.43 0.47
N GLY A 374 -10.96 17.37 0.62
CA GLY A 374 -10.74 18.61 1.36
C GLY A 374 -10.40 18.37 2.83
N VAL A 375 -11.17 17.53 3.53
CA VAL A 375 -10.91 17.18 4.94
C VAL A 375 -9.61 16.39 5.07
N GLY A 376 -9.41 15.37 4.22
CA GLY A 376 -8.21 14.53 4.28
C GLY A 376 -6.92 15.32 4.05
N LEU A 377 -6.90 16.17 3.02
CA LEU A 377 -5.74 17.02 2.73
C LEU A 377 -5.61 18.16 3.76
N GLY A 378 -6.73 18.77 4.16
CA GLY A 378 -6.76 19.86 5.14
C GLY A 378 -6.12 19.45 6.47
N VAL A 379 -6.48 18.28 6.98
CA VAL A 379 -5.87 17.72 8.22
C VAL A 379 -4.37 17.47 8.05
N THR A 380 -3.92 17.01 6.89
CA THR A 380 -2.49 16.77 6.63
C THR A 380 -1.69 18.06 6.59
N VAL A 381 -2.28 19.14 6.06
CA VAL A 381 -1.62 20.46 5.96
C VAL A 381 -1.68 21.23 7.27
N VAL A 382 -2.74 21.02 8.06
CA VAL A 382 -2.95 21.69 9.34
C VAL A 382 -3.12 20.64 10.45
N PRO A 383 -2.03 19.97 10.87
CA PRO A 383 -2.09 18.86 11.84
C PRO A 383 -2.63 19.28 13.21
N ASP A 384 -2.43 20.55 13.58
CA ASP A 384 -2.86 21.10 14.88
C ASP A 384 -4.36 21.41 14.98
N LEU A 385 -5.12 21.25 13.89
CA LEU A 385 -6.55 21.59 13.82
C LEU A 385 -7.37 20.95 14.95
N PHE A 386 -7.01 19.75 15.37
CA PHE A 386 -7.75 18.97 16.36
C PHE A 386 -7.03 18.84 17.72
N ASN A 387 -6.00 19.65 18.00
CA ASN A 387 -5.23 19.55 19.24
C ASN A 387 -6.07 19.77 20.52
N ALA A 388 -7.16 20.54 20.43
CA ALA A 388 -8.09 20.76 21.56
C ALA A 388 -8.97 19.54 21.88
N PHE A 389 -9.01 18.53 21.02
CA PHE A 389 -9.86 17.35 21.22
C PHE A 389 -9.16 16.28 22.08
N PRO A 390 -9.94 15.41 22.78
CA PRO A 390 -9.39 14.28 23.51
C PRO A 390 -8.52 13.37 22.61
N SER A 391 -7.50 12.73 23.17
CA SER A 391 -6.55 11.87 22.44
C SER A 391 -7.23 10.83 21.54
N PHE A 392 -8.33 10.24 22.02
CA PHE A 392 -9.13 9.28 21.23
C PHE A 392 -9.66 9.90 19.92
N VAL A 393 -10.18 11.14 19.97
CA VAL A 393 -10.70 11.83 18.78
C VAL A 393 -9.57 12.23 17.86
N ARG A 394 -8.46 12.74 18.42
CA ARG A 394 -7.28 13.16 17.66
C ARG A 394 -6.74 12.03 16.79
N LEU A 395 -6.71 10.80 17.25
CA LEU A 395 -6.25 9.66 16.45
C LEU A 395 -7.02 9.45 15.14
N PHE A 396 -8.31 9.76 15.13
CA PHE A 396 -9.12 9.68 13.91
C PHE A 396 -9.05 10.96 13.07
N THR A 397 -8.82 12.08 13.69
CA THR A 397 -8.89 13.40 13.05
C THR A 397 -7.54 13.94 12.68
N SER A 398 -6.44 13.55 13.33
CA SER A 398 -5.08 14.01 12.99
C SER A 398 -4.45 13.26 11.81
N ASN A 399 -5.06 12.16 11.37
CA ASN A 399 -4.60 11.43 10.19
C ASN A 399 -5.51 11.73 9.00
N GLY A 400 -4.98 12.40 7.97
CA GLY A 400 -5.75 12.81 6.80
C GLY A 400 -6.38 11.64 6.04
N ILE A 401 -5.73 10.46 6.01
CA ILE A 401 -6.28 9.25 5.37
C ILE A 401 -7.52 8.78 6.12
N VAL A 402 -7.43 8.70 7.44
CA VAL A 402 -8.55 8.28 8.29
C VAL A 402 -9.68 9.29 8.22
N ALA A 403 -9.39 10.58 8.39
CA ALA A 403 -10.38 11.65 8.36
C ALA A 403 -11.10 11.72 7.00
N GLY A 404 -10.36 11.64 5.88
CA GLY A 404 -10.93 11.59 4.54
C GLY A 404 -11.77 10.34 4.30
N SER A 405 -11.32 9.18 4.78
CA SER A 405 -12.05 7.91 4.64
C SER A 405 -13.37 7.92 5.41
N VAL A 406 -13.35 8.36 6.67
CA VAL A 406 -14.54 8.49 7.50
C VAL A 406 -15.53 9.47 6.87
N THR A 407 -15.04 10.62 6.39
CA THR A 407 -15.86 11.61 5.68
C THR A 407 -16.53 11.01 4.44
N ALA A 408 -15.75 10.33 3.57
CA ALA A 408 -16.27 9.72 2.36
C ALA A 408 -17.35 8.67 2.66
N ILE A 409 -17.11 7.79 3.63
CA ILE A 409 -18.06 6.72 4.01
C ILE A 409 -19.33 7.34 4.61
N THR A 410 -19.18 8.28 5.54
CA THR A 410 -20.31 8.91 6.21
C THR A 410 -21.22 9.65 5.23
N LEU A 411 -20.63 10.47 4.36
CA LEU A 411 -21.40 11.21 3.35
C LEU A 411 -22.05 10.28 2.32
N ASN A 412 -21.38 9.19 1.92
CA ASN A 412 -21.96 8.20 1.04
C ASN A 412 -23.18 7.51 1.70
N ILE A 413 -23.11 7.21 2.99
CA ILE A 413 -24.26 6.67 3.72
C ILE A 413 -25.41 7.69 3.72
N ILE A 414 -25.12 8.95 4.04
CA ILE A 414 -26.14 10.00 4.14
C ILE A 414 -26.81 10.27 2.78
N PHE A 415 -26.02 10.40 1.72
CA PHE A 415 -26.54 10.83 0.42
C PHE A 415 -27.03 9.68 -0.46
N ASN A 416 -26.35 8.54 -0.45
CA ASN A 416 -26.60 7.47 -1.41
C ASN A 416 -27.31 6.25 -0.80
N MET A 417 -27.33 6.09 0.54
CA MET A 417 -27.90 4.90 1.18
C MET A 417 -29.16 5.19 1.97
N ILE A 418 -29.35 6.42 2.48
CA ILE A 418 -30.57 6.83 3.17
C ILE A 418 -31.58 7.26 2.13
N PRO A 419 -32.78 6.64 2.03
CA PRO A 419 -33.79 6.99 1.03
C PRO A 419 -34.23 8.46 1.18
N HIS A 420 -34.18 9.22 0.09
CA HIS A 420 -34.71 10.57 0.07
C HIS A 420 -36.23 10.55 0.23
N ARG A 421 -36.75 11.44 1.07
CA ARG A 421 -38.19 11.55 1.36
C ARG A 421 -39.07 11.86 0.12
N LYS A 422 -38.45 12.19 -1.02
CA LYS A 422 -39.10 12.49 -2.32
C LYS A 422 -39.53 11.27 -3.12
N ASP A 423 -38.92 10.08 -2.88
CA ASP A 423 -39.22 8.87 -3.68
C ASP A 423 -40.55 8.20 -3.25
N LYS A 424 -41.24 8.74 -2.24
CA LYS A 424 -42.55 8.22 -1.78
C LYS A 424 -43.77 8.86 -2.47
N LYS A 425 -43.60 9.70 -3.49
CA LYS A 425 -44.69 10.42 -4.16
C LYS A 425 -44.74 10.29 -5.67
N VAL A 426 -44.53 9.12 -6.22
CA VAL A 426 -45.05 8.77 -7.56
C VAL A 426 -45.46 7.29 -7.50
N ALA A 427 -46.53 7.00 -6.80
CA ALA A 427 -47.39 5.89 -7.17
C ALA A 427 -48.34 6.49 -8.23
N ASP A 428 -48.23 5.99 -9.45
CA ASP A 428 -49.13 6.40 -10.55
C ASP A 428 -50.56 6.25 -10.13
N PRO A 429 -51.45 7.22 -10.45
CA PRO A 429 -52.85 7.00 -10.29
C PRO A 429 -53.36 5.95 -11.30
N GLU A 430 -54.05 4.92 -10.78
CA GLU A 430 -54.74 3.93 -11.61
C GLU A 430 -55.50 4.61 -12.76
N PRO A 431 -55.45 4.05 -13.98
CA PRO A 431 -56.28 4.55 -15.09
C PRO A 431 -57.75 4.27 -14.77
N GLN A 432 -58.50 5.31 -14.48
CA GLN A 432 -59.95 5.25 -14.40
C GLN A 432 -60.51 4.78 -15.75
N HIS A 433 -61.02 3.57 -15.80
CA HIS A 433 -61.85 3.09 -16.88
C HIS A 433 -63.10 4.00 -17.02
N ALA A 434 -63.11 4.81 -18.06
CA ALA A 434 -64.33 5.46 -18.56
C ALA A 434 -65.16 4.44 -19.31
N LYS A 435 -66.42 4.35 -18.95
CA LYS A 435 -67.47 3.56 -19.58
C LYS A 435 -67.77 4.00 -21.01
#